data_3b38309c6206fd3eca94ce9c92dc298e
#
_entry.id   3b38309c6206fd3eca94ce9c92dc298e
#
_cell.length_a   1.000
_cell.length_b   1.000
_cell.length_c   1.000
_cell.angle_alpha   90.00
_cell.angle_beta   90.00
_cell.angle_gamma   90.00
#
_symmetry.space_group_name_H-M   'P 1'
#
loop_
_entity.id
_entity.type
_entity.pdbx_description
1 polymer ?
#
loop_
_entity_poly.entity_id
_entity_poly.type
_entity_poly.pdbx_seq_one_letter_code
_entity_poly.pdbx_strand_id
1 'polypeptide(L)'
;MLTLWIRVASAQQQPATPPQQQQSPDAVLVPHRATYDMKLAVARPNSGIAEVSGAMVLETVDSCDGWEVKQRIKLKFLRNDGEEFNTDSSFTSYETKDGLGLRFSVRNIQDDEVEEELRGQADLDGLGGKGRASFTLPEARSFELPAGTLFPTTHLGLIIRHARDGDKSASYSVFDGARLDGAFQVNAVISRSTRATGAPPVRGDVGLLRNQPSWNVRLAFFAAGDQGSANPEYELALDLLGNGIARSMLLDYGDFAVDARLVQLQALPRPRC
;
A
#
# COMPACT_ATOMS: atom_id res chain seq x y z
N MET A 1 -11.17 54.30 51.96
CA MET A 1 -12.06 53.44 51.15
C MET A 1 -11.44 53.30 49.76
N LEU A 2 -10.74 52.16 49.49
CA LEU A 2 -10.16 51.84 48.22
C LEU A 2 -11.05 50.84 47.49
N THR A 3 -11.64 51.27 46.36
CA THR A 3 -12.51 50.44 45.53
C THR A 3 -11.65 49.73 44.48
N LEU A 4 -11.53 48.40 44.60
CA LEU A 4 -10.77 47.52 43.66
C LEU A 4 -11.72 47.18 42.50
N TRP A 5 -11.38 47.58 41.28
CA TRP A 5 -12.08 47.19 40.05
C TRP A 5 -11.45 45.92 39.52
N ILE A 6 -12.19 44.81 39.59
CA ILE A 6 -11.83 43.52 38.94
C ILE A 6 -12.28 43.59 37.48
N ARG A 7 -11.31 43.61 36.55
CA ARG A 7 -11.60 43.44 35.12
C ARG A 7 -11.75 41.93 34.83
N VAL A 8 -12.94 41.51 34.45
CA VAL A 8 -13.21 40.19 33.91
C VAL A 8 -12.75 40.17 32.44
N ALA A 9 -11.71 39.40 32.17
CA ALA A 9 -11.27 39.17 30.80
C ALA A 9 -12.19 38.13 30.14
N SER A 10 -12.97 38.57 29.14
CA SER A 10 -13.76 37.67 28.31
C SER A 10 -12.83 36.86 27.39
N ALA A 11 -12.77 35.57 27.61
CA ALA A 11 -12.08 34.64 26.67
C ALA A 11 -12.91 34.57 25.37
N GLN A 12 -12.32 35.10 24.29
CA GLN A 12 -12.86 34.93 22.94
C GLN A 12 -12.63 33.48 22.52
N GLN A 13 -13.70 32.73 22.37
CA GLN A 13 -13.67 31.41 21.72
C GLN A 13 -13.29 31.59 20.25
N GLN A 14 -12.12 31.08 19.85
CA GLN A 14 -11.76 30.96 18.44
C GLN A 14 -12.76 30.03 17.77
N PRO A 15 -13.28 30.42 16.58
CA PRO A 15 -14.14 29.55 15.82
C PRO A 15 -13.36 28.28 15.42
N ALA A 16 -13.97 27.11 15.67
CA ALA A 16 -13.44 25.82 15.26
C ALA A 16 -13.27 25.83 13.74
N THR A 17 -12.05 25.51 13.29
CA THR A 17 -11.73 25.32 11.86
C THR A 17 -12.66 24.22 11.31
N PRO A 18 -13.41 24.47 10.23
CA PRO A 18 -14.25 23.43 9.65
C PRO A 18 -13.39 22.24 9.22
N PRO A 19 -13.88 20.99 9.31
CA PRO A 19 -13.16 19.82 8.87
C PRO A 19 -12.80 19.99 7.40
N GLN A 20 -11.50 19.90 7.07
CA GLN A 20 -11.03 19.91 5.70
C GLN A 20 -11.68 18.73 4.99
N GLN A 21 -12.51 19.00 4.00
CA GLN A 21 -13.06 18.00 3.08
C GLN A 21 -11.85 17.31 2.40
N GLN A 22 -11.57 16.09 2.83
CA GLN A 22 -10.61 15.22 2.15
C GLN A 22 -11.19 14.91 0.77
N GLN A 23 -10.68 15.59 -0.25
CA GLN A 23 -11.03 15.33 -1.64
C GLN A 23 -10.54 13.92 -2.01
N SER A 24 -11.41 13.16 -2.68
CA SER A 24 -11.09 11.82 -3.18
C SER A 24 -9.77 11.78 -3.97
N PRO A 25 -8.96 10.73 -3.82
CA PRO A 25 -7.66 10.61 -4.49
C PRO A 25 -7.72 10.40 -6.01
N ASP A 26 -8.90 10.33 -6.59
CA ASP A 26 -9.20 9.83 -7.93
C ASP A 26 -8.45 10.47 -9.11
N ALA A 27 -7.99 11.70 -8.98
CA ALA A 27 -7.34 12.42 -10.09
C ALA A 27 -5.88 11.99 -10.37
N VAL A 28 -5.34 11.06 -9.58
CA VAL A 28 -3.90 10.76 -9.56
C VAL A 28 -3.56 9.48 -10.29
N LEU A 29 -4.34 8.41 -10.09
CA LEU A 29 -4.01 7.09 -10.59
C LEU A 29 -4.33 6.91 -12.08
N VAL A 30 -3.51 6.13 -12.77
CA VAL A 30 -3.76 5.75 -14.17
C VAL A 30 -4.00 4.24 -14.27
N PRO A 31 -5.02 3.80 -15.03
CA PRO A 31 -5.22 2.38 -15.28
C PRO A 31 -4.04 1.81 -16.06
N HIS A 32 -3.45 0.73 -15.56
CA HIS A 32 -2.28 0.11 -16.17
C HIS A 32 -2.11 -1.35 -15.75
N ARG A 33 -1.38 -2.10 -16.57
CA ARG A 33 -0.79 -3.39 -16.22
C ARG A 33 0.72 -3.25 -16.24
N ALA A 34 1.37 -3.61 -15.16
CA ALA A 34 2.81 -3.58 -14.99
C ALA A 34 3.36 -4.97 -14.69
N THR A 35 4.44 -5.37 -15.36
CA THR A 35 5.16 -6.61 -15.06
C THR A 35 6.54 -6.26 -14.52
N TYR A 36 6.90 -6.89 -13.43
CA TYR A 36 8.17 -6.71 -12.74
C TYR A 36 8.98 -8.01 -12.76
N ASP A 37 10.27 -7.91 -13.07
CA ASP A 37 11.25 -8.97 -12.82
C ASP A 37 11.65 -8.90 -11.35
N MET A 38 11.65 -10.04 -10.66
CA MET A 38 11.90 -10.12 -9.23
C MET A 38 13.12 -10.98 -8.92
N LYS A 39 14.01 -10.46 -8.07
CA LYS A 39 15.25 -11.14 -7.67
C LYS A 39 15.60 -10.87 -6.22
N LEU A 40 16.31 -11.82 -5.62
CA LEU A 40 16.90 -11.60 -4.30
C LEU A 40 17.81 -10.36 -4.34
N ALA A 41 17.52 -9.39 -3.45
CA ALA A 41 18.34 -8.20 -3.27
C ALA A 41 19.28 -8.34 -2.08
N VAL A 42 18.77 -8.89 -0.98
CA VAL A 42 19.52 -9.09 0.28
C VAL A 42 19.10 -10.41 0.89
N ALA A 43 20.06 -11.22 1.31
CA ALA A 43 19.86 -12.34 2.22
C ALA A 43 20.65 -12.06 3.50
N ARG A 44 19.97 -12.04 4.65
CA ARG A 44 20.62 -11.86 5.95
C ARG A 44 21.12 -13.24 6.45
N PRO A 45 22.09 -13.29 7.36
CA PRO A 45 22.79 -14.53 7.72
C PRO A 45 21.87 -15.69 8.14
N ASN A 46 20.69 -15.39 8.70
CA ASN A 46 19.74 -16.39 9.20
C ASN A 46 18.58 -16.68 8.24
N SER A 47 18.55 -16.10 7.05
CA SER A 47 17.43 -16.28 6.11
C SER A 47 17.29 -17.70 5.59
N GLY A 48 18.40 -18.44 5.52
CA GLY A 48 18.42 -19.74 4.86
C GLY A 48 18.24 -19.69 3.34
N ILE A 49 18.12 -18.49 2.75
CA ILE A 49 17.84 -18.27 1.32
C ILE A 49 19.12 -17.93 0.56
N ALA A 50 19.39 -18.70 -0.50
CA ALA A 50 20.54 -18.50 -1.40
C ALA A 50 20.13 -17.67 -2.63
N GLU A 51 18.93 -17.92 -3.20
CA GLU A 51 18.44 -17.23 -4.39
C GLU A 51 16.92 -17.07 -4.34
N VAL A 52 16.43 -15.96 -4.90
CA VAL A 52 15.02 -15.74 -5.23
C VAL A 52 14.95 -15.20 -6.64
N SER A 53 14.07 -15.78 -7.45
CA SER A 53 13.80 -15.30 -8.81
C SER A 53 12.32 -15.48 -9.17
N GLY A 54 11.80 -14.58 -10.01
CA GLY A 54 10.43 -14.68 -10.45
C GLY A 54 9.88 -13.42 -11.05
N ALA A 55 8.55 -13.26 -10.98
CA ALA A 55 7.88 -12.11 -11.55
C ALA A 55 6.63 -11.73 -10.76
N MET A 56 6.30 -10.44 -10.83
CA MET A 56 5.02 -9.90 -10.37
C MET A 56 4.30 -9.24 -11.54
N VAL A 57 2.99 -9.48 -11.62
CA VAL A 57 2.07 -8.73 -12.48
C VAL A 57 1.13 -7.95 -11.58
N LEU A 58 1.04 -6.65 -11.81
CA LEU A 58 0.14 -5.73 -11.11
C LEU A 58 -0.76 -5.05 -12.14
N GLU A 59 -2.06 -5.13 -11.94
CA GLU A 59 -3.07 -4.42 -12.72
C GLU A 59 -3.82 -3.45 -11.83
N THR A 60 -3.97 -2.21 -12.28
CA THR A 60 -4.84 -1.20 -11.69
C THR A 60 -5.88 -0.81 -12.71
N VAL A 61 -7.14 -1.12 -12.45
CA VAL A 61 -8.25 -0.92 -13.38
C VAL A 61 -9.21 0.11 -12.79
N ASP A 62 -9.58 1.09 -13.60
CA ASP A 62 -10.64 2.03 -13.27
C ASP A 62 -12.00 1.44 -13.70
N SER A 63 -12.95 1.29 -12.78
CA SER A 63 -14.28 0.74 -13.02
C SER A 63 -15.41 1.73 -12.67
N CYS A 64 -15.22 3.01 -12.97
CA CYS A 64 -16.12 4.13 -12.72
C CYS A 64 -16.38 4.44 -11.24
N ASP A 65 -16.95 3.50 -10.53
CA ASP A 65 -17.34 3.61 -9.11
C ASP A 65 -16.27 3.07 -8.13
N GLY A 66 -15.20 2.46 -8.67
CA GLY A 66 -14.13 1.89 -7.88
C GLY A 66 -12.83 1.72 -8.63
N TRP A 67 -11.81 1.28 -7.90
CA TRP A 67 -10.53 0.80 -8.40
C TRP A 67 -10.42 -0.69 -8.14
N GLU A 68 -10.15 -1.46 -9.18
CA GLU A 68 -9.79 -2.87 -9.04
C GLU A 68 -8.27 -3.00 -9.13
N VAL A 69 -7.67 -3.65 -8.14
CA VAL A 69 -6.24 -3.98 -8.15
C VAL A 69 -6.10 -5.49 -8.15
N LYS A 70 -5.35 -6.02 -9.11
CA LYS A 70 -4.98 -7.43 -9.19
C LYS A 70 -3.48 -7.55 -9.15
N GLN A 71 -2.96 -8.33 -8.21
CA GLN A 71 -1.55 -8.63 -8.09
C GLN A 71 -1.35 -10.14 -8.11
N ARG A 72 -0.37 -10.60 -8.87
CA ARG A 72 0.09 -11.98 -8.81
C ARG A 72 1.61 -12.00 -8.76
N ILE A 73 2.15 -12.71 -7.80
CA ILE A 73 3.59 -12.88 -7.57
C ILE A 73 3.89 -14.37 -7.67
N LYS A 74 4.84 -14.73 -8.54
CA LYS A 74 5.38 -16.08 -8.63
C LYS A 74 6.85 -16.03 -8.37
N LEU A 75 7.31 -16.72 -7.33
CA LEU A 75 8.72 -16.78 -6.96
C LEU A 75 9.19 -18.23 -6.83
N LYS A 76 10.39 -18.44 -7.29
CA LYS A 76 11.18 -19.64 -7.03
C LYS A 76 12.26 -19.27 -6.02
N PHE A 77 12.38 -20.06 -4.98
CA PHE A 77 13.37 -19.94 -3.91
C PHE A 77 14.35 -21.09 -3.98
N LEU A 78 15.62 -20.79 -3.76
CA LEU A 78 16.66 -21.76 -3.50
C LEU A 78 17.19 -21.52 -2.09
N ARG A 79 17.20 -22.55 -1.25
CA ARG A 79 17.78 -22.54 0.10
C ARG A 79 19.28 -22.80 0.09
N ASN A 80 19.96 -22.45 1.16
CA ASN A 80 21.39 -22.67 1.31
C ASN A 80 21.78 -24.17 1.34
N ASP A 81 20.86 -25.06 1.67
CA ASP A 81 21.03 -26.52 1.65
C ASP A 81 20.73 -27.15 0.29
N GLY A 82 20.35 -26.35 -0.71
CA GLY A 82 20.02 -26.78 -2.06
C GLY A 82 18.55 -27.16 -2.28
N GLU A 83 17.69 -27.06 -1.25
CA GLU A 83 16.26 -27.27 -1.43
C GLU A 83 15.63 -26.12 -2.21
N GLU A 84 14.72 -26.45 -3.13
CA GLU A 84 13.95 -25.48 -3.90
C GLU A 84 12.47 -25.54 -3.53
N PHE A 85 11.80 -24.40 -3.48
CA PHE A 85 10.34 -24.31 -3.37
C PHE A 85 9.81 -23.15 -4.21
N ASN A 86 8.54 -23.22 -4.57
CA ASN A 86 7.87 -22.21 -5.37
C ASN A 86 6.70 -21.60 -4.61
N THR A 87 6.47 -20.32 -4.80
CA THR A 87 5.28 -19.64 -4.29
C THR A 87 4.50 -18.98 -5.42
N ASP A 88 3.16 -19.01 -5.32
CA ASP A 88 2.24 -18.32 -6.21
C ASP A 88 1.21 -17.59 -5.35
N SER A 89 1.42 -16.30 -5.16
CA SER A 89 0.55 -15.44 -4.37
C SER A 89 -0.31 -14.58 -5.27
N SER A 90 -1.61 -14.56 -5.02
CA SER A 90 -2.55 -13.70 -5.71
C SER A 90 -3.36 -12.85 -4.73
N PHE A 91 -3.48 -11.58 -5.05
CA PHE A 91 -4.28 -10.61 -4.32
C PHE A 91 -5.19 -9.88 -5.32
N THR A 92 -6.46 -9.75 -4.97
CA THR A 92 -7.42 -8.93 -5.71
C THR A 92 -8.19 -8.07 -4.73
N SER A 93 -8.29 -6.79 -5.02
CA SER A 93 -9.13 -5.87 -4.26
C SER A 93 -9.99 -5.02 -5.20
N TYR A 94 -11.14 -4.61 -4.69
CA TYR A 94 -11.98 -3.58 -5.27
C TYR A 94 -12.27 -2.57 -4.18
N GLU A 95 -11.85 -1.33 -4.40
CA GLU A 95 -12.06 -0.21 -3.49
C GLU A 95 -12.94 0.83 -4.17
N THR A 96 -14.00 1.26 -3.48
CA THR A 96 -14.91 2.29 -4.00
C THR A 96 -14.20 3.64 -4.11
N LYS A 97 -14.61 4.50 -5.08
CA LYS A 97 -13.98 5.82 -5.33
C LYS A 97 -14.04 6.77 -4.14
N ASP A 98 -15.05 6.63 -3.29
CA ASP A 98 -15.17 7.39 -2.05
C ASP A 98 -14.24 6.88 -0.94
N GLY A 99 -13.56 5.73 -1.16
CA GLY A 99 -12.67 5.11 -0.18
C GLY A 99 -13.38 4.49 1.02
N LEU A 100 -14.70 4.24 0.93
CA LEU A 100 -15.51 3.76 2.05
C LEU A 100 -15.78 2.26 2.01
N GLY A 101 -15.64 1.62 0.87
CA GLY A 101 -15.88 0.18 0.70
C GLY A 101 -14.68 -0.54 0.12
N LEU A 102 -14.33 -1.71 0.65
CA LEU A 102 -13.29 -2.60 0.16
C LEU A 102 -13.83 -4.03 0.06
N ARG A 103 -13.59 -4.71 -1.05
CA ARG A 103 -13.71 -6.16 -1.20
C ARG A 103 -12.35 -6.72 -1.55
N PHE A 104 -11.99 -7.87 -0.98
CA PHE A 104 -10.67 -8.44 -1.17
C PHE A 104 -10.68 -9.96 -1.23
N SER A 105 -9.67 -10.51 -1.88
CA SER A 105 -9.37 -11.93 -1.91
C SER A 105 -7.86 -12.12 -1.99
N VAL A 106 -7.34 -13.00 -1.14
CA VAL A 106 -5.94 -13.41 -1.09
C VAL A 106 -5.88 -14.92 -1.28
N ARG A 107 -4.92 -15.41 -2.03
CA ARG A 107 -4.61 -16.82 -2.11
C ARG A 107 -3.12 -17.03 -2.25
N ASN A 108 -2.55 -17.77 -1.32
CA ASN A 108 -1.15 -18.13 -1.27
C ASN A 108 -0.99 -19.63 -1.46
N ILE A 109 -0.12 -20.02 -2.39
CA ILE A 109 0.17 -21.40 -2.76
C ILE A 109 1.67 -21.60 -2.61
N GLN A 110 2.09 -22.69 -2.00
CA GLN A 110 3.46 -23.15 -1.98
C GLN A 110 3.52 -24.60 -2.51
N ASP A 111 4.35 -24.84 -3.52
CA ASP A 111 4.53 -26.13 -4.17
C ASP A 111 3.21 -26.85 -4.53
N ASP A 112 2.29 -26.08 -5.15
CA ASP A 112 0.93 -26.48 -5.56
C ASP A 112 -0.06 -26.74 -4.41
N GLU A 113 0.34 -26.58 -3.14
CA GLU A 113 -0.55 -26.67 -1.98
C GLU A 113 -1.02 -25.26 -1.57
N VAL A 114 -2.32 -25.15 -1.23
CA VAL A 114 -2.91 -23.89 -0.76
C VAL A 114 -2.56 -23.71 0.73
N GLU A 115 -1.69 -22.75 1.03
CA GLU A 115 -1.29 -22.40 2.39
C GLU A 115 -2.30 -21.45 3.06
N GLU A 116 -2.86 -20.54 2.28
CA GLU A 116 -3.80 -19.54 2.80
C GLU A 116 -4.81 -19.12 1.72
N GLU A 117 -6.06 -18.97 2.13
CA GLU A 117 -7.09 -18.32 1.33
C GLU A 117 -7.94 -17.41 2.22
N LEU A 118 -7.93 -16.10 1.91
CA LEU A 118 -8.73 -15.10 2.61
C LEU A 118 -9.70 -14.46 1.61
N ARG A 119 -10.93 -14.24 2.05
CA ARG A 119 -11.93 -13.47 1.29
C ARG A 119 -12.79 -12.67 2.25
N GLY A 120 -13.07 -11.43 1.89
CA GLY A 120 -13.90 -10.60 2.73
C GLY A 120 -14.24 -9.24 2.13
N GLN A 121 -14.82 -8.44 2.99
CA GLN A 121 -15.13 -7.04 2.71
C GLN A 121 -14.93 -6.18 3.95
N ALA A 122 -14.78 -4.89 3.73
CA ALA A 122 -14.74 -3.91 4.80
C ALA A 122 -15.47 -2.64 4.38
N ASP A 123 -16.13 -1.99 5.34
CA ASP A 123 -16.87 -0.76 5.15
C ASP A 123 -16.47 0.24 6.26
N LEU A 124 -16.34 1.53 5.88
CA LEU A 124 -16.10 2.64 6.81
C LEU A 124 -17.34 3.50 6.92
N ASP A 125 -17.62 4.01 8.12
CA ASP A 125 -18.77 4.92 8.37
C ASP A 125 -18.61 6.28 7.68
N GLY A 126 -17.38 6.59 7.20
CA GLY A 126 -17.00 7.81 6.51
C GLY A 126 -15.47 7.92 6.44
N LEU A 127 -14.94 8.83 5.63
CA LEU A 127 -13.50 9.09 5.55
C LEU A 127 -12.96 9.51 6.93
N GLY A 128 -12.00 8.75 7.46
CA GLY A 128 -11.49 8.91 8.82
C GLY A 128 -12.44 8.40 9.92
N GLY A 129 -13.57 7.82 9.57
CA GLY A 129 -14.50 7.16 10.49
C GLY A 129 -13.99 5.81 10.98
N LYS A 130 -14.78 5.20 11.84
CA LYS A 130 -14.64 3.78 12.20
C LYS A 130 -15.18 2.92 11.07
N GLY A 131 -14.91 1.64 11.13
CA GLY A 131 -15.45 0.69 10.18
C GLY A 131 -15.52 -0.72 10.72
N ARG A 132 -15.88 -1.63 9.84
CA ARG A 132 -15.95 -3.05 10.12
C ARG A 132 -15.37 -3.86 8.96
N ALA A 133 -14.56 -4.83 9.26
CA ALA A 133 -14.11 -5.86 8.32
C ALA A 133 -14.84 -7.17 8.61
N SER A 134 -15.17 -7.90 7.56
CA SER A 134 -15.84 -9.20 7.61
C SER A 134 -15.19 -10.16 6.63
N PHE A 135 -14.75 -11.30 7.13
CA PHE A 135 -14.19 -12.40 6.33
C PHE A 135 -15.24 -13.48 6.12
N THR A 136 -15.19 -14.12 4.96
CA THR A 136 -15.96 -15.32 4.61
C THR A 136 -15.09 -16.55 4.46
N LEU A 137 -13.79 -16.37 4.22
CA LEU A 137 -12.76 -17.39 4.21
C LEU A 137 -11.57 -16.95 5.05
N PRO A 138 -10.87 -17.88 5.76
CA PRO A 138 -11.14 -19.34 5.84
C PRO A 138 -12.38 -19.67 6.67
N GLU A 139 -12.83 -18.75 7.52
CA GLU A 139 -14.04 -18.85 8.35
C GLU A 139 -14.73 -17.50 8.48
N ALA A 140 -16.02 -17.53 8.82
CA ALA A 140 -16.77 -16.31 9.06
C ALA A 140 -16.25 -15.60 10.32
N ARG A 141 -15.64 -14.43 10.14
CA ARG A 141 -15.07 -13.60 11.21
C ARG A 141 -15.29 -12.13 10.93
N SER A 142 -15.53 -11.34 11.93
CA SER A 142 -15.58 -9.88 11.78
C SER A 142 -14.95 -9.17 12.96
N PHE A 143 -14.44 -7.95 12.71
CA PHE A 143 -13.87 -7.07 13.74
C PHE A 143 -14.04 -5.61 13.35
N GLU A 144 -13.94 -4.74 14.35
CA GLU A 144 -14.01 -3.29 14.17
C GLU A 144 -12.69 -2.75 13.63
N LEU A 145 -12.78 -1.82 12.69
CA LEU A 145 -11.65 -1.04 12.22
C LEU A 145 -11.59 0.29 13.00
N PRO A 146 -10.42 0.71 13.49
CA PRO A 146 -10.29 1.95 14.22
C PRO A 146 -10.61 3.17 13.34
N ALA A 147 -11.02 4.27 13.98
CA ALA A 147 -11.16 5.55 13.28
C ALA A 147 -9.82 5.95 12.65
N GLY A 148 -9.87 6.54 11.46
CA GLY A 148 -8.68 6.91 10.68
C GLY A 148 -8.14 5.78 9.80
N THR A 149 -8.77 4.61 9.78
CA THR A 149 -8.40 3.53 8.84
C THR A 149 -8.65 3.96 7.40
N LEU A 150 -7.70 3.60 6.54
CA LEU A 150 -7.75 3.80 5.08
C LEU A 150 -7.68 2.44 4.38
N PHE A 151 -8.16 2.41 3.14
CA PHE A 151 -7.94 1.30 2.23
C PHE A 151 -6.74 1.56 1.30
N PRO A 152 -6.16 0.54 0.66
CA PRO A 152 -4.87 0.64 -0.02
C PRO A 152 -4.81 1.69 -1.14
N THR A 153 -5.85 1.81 -1.96
CA THR A 153 -5.87 2.75 -3.10
C THR A 153 -5.99 4.19 -2.61
N THR A 154 -6.85 4.45 -1.63
CA THR A 154 -6.97 5.74 -0.94
C THR A 154 -5.65 6.11 -0.26
N HIS A 155 -5.01 5.17 0.44
CA HIS A 155 -3.71 5.39 1.07
C HIS A 155 -2.64 5.78 0.04
N LEU A 156 -2.52 5.03 -1.08
CA LEU A 156 -1.57 5.36 -2.15
C LEU A 156 -1.81 6.78 -2.70
N GLY A 157 -3.06 7.16 -2.92
CA GLY A 157 -3.43 8.50 -3.39
C GLY A 157 -3.01 9.59 -2.41
N LEU A 158 -3.16 9.38 -1.10
CA LEU A 158 -2.72 10.30 -0.06
C LEU A 158 -1.20 10.40 0.00
N ILE A 159 -0.46 9.30 -0.10
CA ILE A 159 1.01 9.31 -0.15
C ILE A 159 1.52 10.13 -1.34
N ILE A 160 0.91 10.00 -2.51
CA ILE A 160 1.27 10.80 -3.69
C ILE A 160 0.95 12.28 -3.46
N ARG A 161 -0.15 12.60 -2.79
CA ARG A 161 -0.50 13.99 -2.43
C ARG A 161 0.54 14.58 -1.49
N HIS A 162 0.87 13.90 -0.38
CA HIS A 162 1.93 14.32 0.54
C HIS A 162 3.26 14.55 -0.18
N ALA A 163 3.62 13.64 -1.09
CA ALA A 163 4.83 13.78 -1.89
C ALA A 163 4.83 15.03 -2.79
N ARG A 164 3.69 15.38 -3.39
CA ARG A 164 3.51 16.61 -4.19
C ARG A 164 3.57 17.87 -3.35
N ASP A 165 2.98 17.83 -2.16
CA ASP A 165 2.95 18.95 -1.21
C ASP A 165 4.32 19.18 -0.53
N GLY A 166 5.24 18.22 -0.71
CA GLY A 166 6.61 18.31 -0.20
C GLY A 166 6.79 17.75 1.21
N ASP A 167 5.78 17.09 1.74
CA ASP A 167 5.85 16.41 3.03
C ASP A 167 6.90 15.30 3.00
N LYS A 168 7.50 15.03 4.16
CA LYS A 168 8.61 14.07 4.30
C LYS A 168 8.17 12.77 4.96
N SER A 169 7.02 12.78 5.62
CA SER A 169 6.48 11.62 6.31
C SER A 169 4.96 11.70 6.42
N ALA A 170 4.34 10.54 6.53
CA ALA A 170 2.93 10.39 6.85
C ALA A 170 2.74 9.09 7.63
N SER A 171 1.65 8.98 8.39
CA SER A 171 1.34 7.81 9.20
C SER A 171 -0.16 7.56 9.18
N TYR A 172 -0.56 6.32 8.86
CA TYR A 172 -1.95 5.93 8.71
C TYR A 172 -2.21 4.52 9.22
N SER A 173 -3.42 4.27 9.69
CA SER A 173 -3.95 2.92 9.82
C SER A 173 -4.43 2.46 8.44
N VAL A 174 -3.97 1.31 7.94
CA VAL A 174 -4.32 0.78 6.61
C VAL A 174 -4.80 -0.65 6.74
N PHE A 175 -6.00 -0.91 6.23
CA PHE A 175 -6.56 -2.25 6.15
C PHE A 175 -6.62 -2.69 4.69
N ASP A 176 -5.92 -3.78 4.36
CA ASP A 176 -5.83 -4.35 3.00
C ASP A 176 -6.53 -5.71 2.85
N GLY A 177 -6.95 -6.33 3.96
CA GLY A 177 -7.59 -7.65 3.96
C GLY A 177 -6.60 -8.82 3.83
N ALA A 178 -5.29 -8.56 3.84
CA ALA A 178 -4.28 -9.60 3.75
C ALA A 178 -4.01 -10.31 5.10
N ARG A 179 -4.72 -9.92 6.17
CA ARG A 179 -4.58 -10.47 7.52
C ARG A 179 -5.93 -10.58 8.22
N LEU A 180 -6.02 -11.56 9.14
CA LEU A 180 -7.21 -11.81 9.98
C LEU A 180 -7.26 -10.99 11.27
N ASP A 181 -6.26 -10.20 11.58
CA ASP A 181 -6.06 -9.59 12.92
C ASP A 181 -6.09 -8.05 12.91
N GLY A 182 -6.49 -7.42 11.82
CA GLY A 182 -6.76 -5.99 11.80
C GLY A 182 -6.00 -5.19 10.75
N ALA A 183 -5.96 -3.87 10.95
CA ALA A 183 -5.26 -2.95 10.09
C ALA A 183 -3.79 -2.81 10.50
N PHE A 184 -2.91 -2.55 9.54
CA PHE A 184 -1.53 -2.15 9.83
C PHE A 184 -1.46 -0.69 10.25
N GLN A 185 -0.54 -0.37 11.16
CA GLN A 185 -0.03 0.99 11.28
C GLN A 185 1.07 1.15 10.24
N VAL A 186 0.89 2.04 9.26
CA VAL A 186 1.83 2.25 8.16
C VAL A 186 2.49 3.61 8.32
N ASN A 187 3.81 3.60 8.47
CA ASN A 187 4.63 4.81 8.51
C ASN A 187 5.32 5.00 7.16
N ALA A 188 5.14 6.17 6.56
CA ALA A 188 5.73 6.53 5.29
C ALA A 188 6.86 7.53 5.48
N VAL A 189 8.00 7.32 4.80
CA VAL A 189 9.07 8.31 4.60
C VAL A 189 9.15 8.62 3.12
N ILE A 190 9.11 9.91 2.78
CA ILE A 190 9.03 10.41 1.41
C ILE A 190 10.25 11.28 1.12
N SER A 191 10.95 10.97 0.04
CA SER A 191 12.10 11.75 -0.42
C SER A 191 12.07 11.92 -1.94
N ARG A 192 12.85 12.86 -2.48
CA ARG A 192 12.99 12.98 -3.93
C ARG A 192 13.63 11.71 -4.50
N SER A 193 13.09 11.21 -5.61
CA SER A 193 13.72 10.10 -6.31
C SER A 193 15.05 10.56 -6.93
N THR A 194 16.11 9.81 -6.63
CA THR A 194 17.35 9.84 -7.38
C THR A 194 17.26 8.72 -8.40
N ARG A 195 17.09 9.06 -9.67
CA ARG A 195 16.94 8.07 -10.75
C ARG A 195 18.09 7.06 -10.69
N ALA A 196 17.77 5.81 -10.44
CA ALA A 196 18.79 4.75 -10.48
C ALA A 196 19.36 4.66 -11.91
N THR A 197 20.67 4.78 -12.05
CA THR A 197 21.38 4.51 -13.30
C THR A 197 21.42 2.99 -13.52
N GLY A 198 21.13 2.53 -14.76
CA GLY A 198 21.22 1.11 -15.10
C GLY A 198 19.94 0.30 -14.95
N ALA A 199 18.78 0.94 -14.80
CA ALA A 199 17.51 0.22 -14.87
C ALA A 199 17.33 -0.44 -16.25
N PRO A 200 16.78 -1.68 -16.32
CA PRO A 200 16.52 -2.34 -17.60
C PRO A 200 15.53 -1.54 -18.43
N PRO A 201 15.60 -1.61 -19.78
CA PRO A 201 14.64 -0.94 -20.62
C PRO A 201 13.24 -1.52 -20.42
N VAL A 202 12.25 -0.64 -20.16
CA VAL A 202 10.84 -1.03 -20.03
C VAL A 202 10.23 -1.15 -21.42
N ARG A 203 9.51 -2.25 -21.68
CA ARG A 203 8.76 -2.49 -22.92
C ARG A 203 7.33 -1.99 -22.81
N GLY A 204 6.69 -1.68 -23.94
CA GLY A 204 5.27 -1.31 -24.03
C GLY A 204 5.02 0.19 -23.91
N ASP A 205 4.00 0.60 -23.16
CA ASP A 205 3.48 1.98 -23.13
C ASP A 205 4.31 2.90 -22.22
N VAL A 206 5.60 3.02 -22.52
CA VAL A 206 6.56 3.83 -21.76
C VAL A 206 6.23 5.33 -21.72
N GLY A 207 5.26 5.79 -22.52
CA GLY A 207 4.71 7.13 -22.44
C GLY A 207 4.16 7.48 -21.06
N LEU A 208 3.61 6.51 -20.35
CA LEU A 208 3.09 6.67 -18.98
C LEU A 208 4.18 7.01 -17.95
N LEU A 209 5.45 6.74 -18.26
CA LEU A 209 6.59 7.02 -17.39
C LEU A 209 7.20 8.41 -17.64
N ARG A 210 6.82 9.06 -18.76
CA ARG A 210 7.44 10.32 -19.17
C ARG A 210 6.82 11.49 -18.42
N ASN A 211 7.67 12.48 -18.12
CA ASN A 211 7.27 13.75 -17.51
C ASN A 211 6.47 13.60 -16.19
N GLN A 212 6.63 12.47 -15.51
CA GLN A 212 6.04 12.26 -14.20
C GLN A 212 7.00 12.71 -13.10
N PRO A 213 6.53 13.45 -12.09
CA PRO A 213 7.29 13.60 -10.87
C PRO A 213 7.47 12.23 -10.21
N SER A 214 8.57 12.04 -9.50
CA SER A 214 8.84 10.76 -8.83
C SER A 214 9.48 10.96 -7.45
N TRP A 215 9.21 10.02 -6.57
CA TRP A 215 9.70 10.01 -5.20
C TRP A 215 10.14 8.62 -4.78
N ASN A 216 11.14 8.58 -3.91
CA ASN A 216 11.40 7.38 -3.12
C ASN A 216 10.47 7.41 -1.91
N VAL A 217 9.60 6.44 -1.83
CA VAL A 217 8.67 6.24 -0.71
C VAL A 217 9.04 4.96 -0.01
N ARG A 218 9.32 5.02 1.29
CA ARG A 218 9.49 3.83 2.13
C ARG A 218 8.30 3.73 3.07
N LEU A 219 7.63 2.60 3.04
CA LEU A 219 6.51 2.25 3.91
C LEU A 219 6.97 1.17 4.89
N ALA A 220 6.78 1.39 6.17
CA ALA A 220 7.03 0.41 7.23
C ALA A 220 5.68 -0.02 7.82
N PHE A 221 5.42 -1.32 7.84
CA PHE A 221 4.14 -1.90 8.24
C PHE A 221 4.28 -2.57 9.61
N PHE A 222 3.49 -2.09 10.57
CA PHE A 222 3.46 -2.61 11.95
C PHE A 222 2.09 -3.25 12.22
N ALA A 223 2.07 -4.41 12.89
CA ALA A 223 0.82 -5.06 13.25
C ALA A 223 -0.05 -4.18 14.17
N ALA A 224 -1.37 -4.33 14.03
CA ALA A 224 -2.30 -3.68 14.94
C ALA A 224 -2.10 -4.22 16.37
N GLY A 225 -2.01 -3.30 17.34
CA GLY A 225 -1.85 -3.65 18.76
C GLY A 225 -0.41 -3.83 19.22
N ASP A 226 0.55 -3.91 18.34
CA ASP A 226 1.98 -4.00 18.69
C ASP A 226 2.60 -2.60 18.83
N GLN A 227 2.04 -1.79 19.74
CA GLN A 227 2.55 -0.42 20.03
C GLN A 227 3.94 -0.41 20.67
N GLY A 228 4.57 -1.56 20.86
CA GLY A 228 5.89 -1.72 21.48
C GLY A 228 6.94 -2.33 20.57
N SER A 229 6.59 -2.86 19.41
CA SER A 229 7.58 -3.39 18.48
C SER A 229 8.39 -2.26 17.83
N ALA A 230 9.70 -2.32 18.03
CA ALA A 230 10.62 -1.41 17.38
C ALA A 230 10.82 -1.76 15.89
N ASN A 231 10.42 -2.97 15.48
CA ASN A 231 10.64 -3.48 14.11
C ASN A 231 9.31 -3.64 13.38
N PRO A 232 9.23 -3.17 12.13
CA PRO A 232 8.09 -3.45 11.27
C PRO A 232 8.05 -4.95 10.92
N GLU A 233 6.88 -5.48 10.58
CA GLU A 233 6.74 -6.83 10.05
C GLU A 233 7.37 -6.94 8.67
N TYR A 234 7.18 -5.92 7.84
CA TYR A 234 7.85 -5.78 6.56
C TYR A 234 7.96 -4.31 6.15
N GLU A 235 8.86 -4.04 5.23
CA GLU A 235 9.00 -2.72 4.62
C GLU A 235 8.86 -2.81 3.10
N LEU A 236 8.30 -1.77 2.51
CA LEU A 236 8.18 -1.60 1.06
C LEU A 236 8.80 -0.27 0.65
N ALA A 237 9.88 -0.31 -0.12
CA ALA A 237 10.45 0.90 -0.70
C ALA A 237 10.10 0.97 -2.19
N LEU A 238 9.61 2.14 -2.63
CA LEU A 238 9.08 2.38 -3.98
C LEU A 238 9.84 3.53 -4.65
N ASP A 239 10.17 3.37 -5.94
CA ASP A 239 10.39 4.50 -6.85
C ASP A 239 9.04 4.83 -7.51
N LEU A 240 8.26 5.68 -6.84
CA LEU A 240 6.85 5.94 -7.13
C LEU A 240 6.70 7.17 -8.01
N LEU A 241 5.93 7.04 -9.11
CA LEU A 241 5.56 8.13 -9.99
C LEU A 241 4.28 8.82 -9.53
N GLY A 242 4.12 10.07 -9.95
CA GLY A 242 2.95 10.88 -9.63
C GLY A 242 1.62 10.38 -10.19
N ASN A 243 1.62 9.36 -11.00
CA ASN A 243 0.45 8.69 -11.56
C ASN A 243 0.19 7.29 -10.97
N GLY A 244 0.87 6.94 -9.88
CA GLY A 244 0.67 5.69 -9.15
C GLY A 244 1.52 4.51 -9.63
N ILE A 245 2.27 4.64 -10.73
CA ILE A 245 3.14 3.58 -11.23
C ILE A 245 4.44 3.57 -10.41
N ALA A 246 4.86 2.41 -9.94
CA ALA A 246 6.18 2.22 -9.36
C ALA A 246 7.16 1.70 -10.43
N ARG A 247 8.34 2.35 -10.58
CA ARG A 247 9.40 1.87 -11.49
C ARG A 247 10.20 0.72 -10.88
N SER A 248 10.30 0.72 -9.58
CA SER A 248 10.91 -0.38 -8.82
C SER A 248 10.32 -0.45 -7.42
N MET A 249 10.42 -1.63 -6.82
CA MET A 249 10.04 -1.89 -5.45
C MET A 249 11.12 -2.75 -4.79
N LEU A 250 11.36 -2.51 -3.51
CA LEU A 250 12.13 -3.40 -2.65
C LEU A 250 11.20 -3.86 -1.54
N LEU A 251 10.92 -5.16 -1.50
CA LEU A 251 10.10 -5.80 -0.48
C LEU A 251 11.06 -6.43 0.54
N ASP A 252 11.11 -5.88 1.74
CA ASP A 252 11.98 -6.35 2.83
C ASP A 252 11.15 -7.06 3.89
N TYR A 253 11.37 -8.36 4.05
CA TYR A 253 10.66 -9.25 4.97
C TYR A 253 11.43 -9.50 6.29
N GLY A 254 12.44 -8.68 6.58
CA GLY A 254 13.25 -8.84 7.77
C GLY A 254 14.45 -9.78 7.54
N ASP A 255 14.26 -11.01 7.15
CA ASP A 255 15.34 -11.99 6.91
C ASP A 255 15.94 -11.90 5.51
N PHE A 256 15.16 -11.51 4.53
CA PHE A 256 15.60 -11.27 3.15
C PHE A 256 14.81 -10.14 2.51
N ALA A 257 15.33 -9.60 1.42
CA ALA A 257 14.64 -8.61 0.61
C ALA A 257 14.66 -8.99 -0.87
N VAL A 258 13.55 -8.69 -1.57
CA VAL A 258 13.35 -8.95 -3.00
C VAL A 258 13.24 -7.63 -3.73
N ASP A 259 14.07 -7.44 -4.76
CA ASP A 259 14.02 -6.31 -5.69
C ASP A 259 13.08 -6.65 -6.85
N ALA A 260 12.14 -5.77 -7.14
CA ALA A 260 11.21 -5.87 -8.25
C ALA A 260 11.42 -4.69 -9.20
N ARG A 261 11.80 -4.98 -10.44
CA ARG A 261 12.07 -3.99 -11.49
C ARG A 261 11.03 -4.03 -12.58
N LEU A 262 10.43 -2.88 -12.90
CA LEU A 262 9.48 -2.76 -14.00
C LEU A 262 10.16 -3.12 -15.32
N VAL A 263 9.63 -4.11 -16.04
CA VAL A 263 10.15 -4.59 -17.32
C VAL A 263 9.14 -4.46 -18.47
N GLN A 264 7.85 -4.40 -18.15
CA GLN A 264 6.80 -4.21 -19.15
C GLN A 264 5.67 -3.38 -18.58
N LEU A 265 5.12 -2.48 -19.38
CA LEU A 265 4.02 -1.61 -19.03
C LEU A 265 2.99 -1.57 -20.16
N GLN A 266 1.71 -1.66 -19.80
CA GLN A 266 0.59 -1.54 -20.71
C GLN A 266 -0.43 -0.56 -20.12
N ALA A 267 -0.85 0.43 -20.90
CA ALA A 267 -1.99 1.26 -20.57
C ALA A 267 -3.28 0.46 -20.64
N LEU A 268 -4.14 0.59 -19.65
CA LEU A 268 -5.48 0.01 -19.67
C LEU A 268 -6.50 1.11 -20.02
N PRO A 269 -7.64 0.74 -20.63
CA PRO A 269 -8.65 1.72 -21.00
C PRO A 269 -9.26 2.36 -19.75
N ARG A 270 -9.63 3.62 -19.87
CA ARG A 270 -10.52 4.28 -18.91
C ARG A 270 -11.96 4.02 -19.32
N PRO A 271 -12.84 3.67 -18.37
CA PRO A 271 -14.26 3.52 -18.69
C PRO A 271 -14.86 4.86 -19.11
N ARG A 272 -15.95 4.78 -19.86
CA ARG A 272 -16.77 5.97 -20.18
C ARG A 272 -17.89 6.01 -19.15
N CYS A 273 -17.67 6.75 -18.10
CA CYS A 273 -18.65 6.97 -17.06
C CYS A 273 -19.49 8.20 -17.43
#